data_1ba5aa6fd933146eeb6d2ccb38841e17
#
_entry.id   1ba5aa6fd933146eeb6d2ccb38841e17
#
_cell.length_a   1.000
_cell.length_b   1.000
_cell.length_c   1.000
_cell.angle_alpha   90.00
_cell.angle_beta   90.00
_cell.angle_gamma   90.00
#
_symmetry.space_group_name_H-M   'P 1'
#
loop_
_entity.id
_entity.type
_entity.pdbx_description
1 polymer ?
#
loop_
_entity_poly.entity_id
_entity_poly.type
_entity_poly.pdbx_seq_one_letter_code
_entity_poly.pdbx_strand_id
1 'polypeptide(L)'
;MAFQFVSRPLGRRVLLGASLSLAAVAACAQEADVKFQKSSLVIVTASREIKFDVEMATTDAERAHGLMYRKQLGAYEGMLFDFFKEMPVSFWMKNTLIPLDMVFIAGDGTIKHVHANAVPMSTDTIPSRYPVRAVLEINGGSAALLGIKPGDKVKHPIFGTA
;
A
#
# COMPACT_ATOMS: atom_id res chain seq x y z
N MET A 1 60.18 -7.67 -76.04
CA MET A 1 60.04 -7.00 -74.75
C MET A 1 58.95 -7.72 -74.02
N ALA A 2 59.32 -8.56 -73.01
CA ALA A 2 58.37 -9.37 -72.25
C ALA A 2 58.19 -8.74 -70.89
N PHE A 3 56.91 -8.46 -70.54
CA PHE A 3 56.53 -8.07 -69.17
C PHE A 3 55.90 -9.28 -68.49
N GLN A 4 56.54 -9.72 -67.42
CA GLN A 4 56.00 -10.76 -66.55
C GLN A 4 55.03 -10.15 -65.57
N PHE A 5 53.79 -10.78 -65.49
CA PHE A 5 52.82 -10.50 -64.49
C PHE A 5 53.04 -11.44 -63.29
N VAL A 6 53.38 -10.84 -62.20
CA VAL A 6 53.46 -11.53 -60.90
C VAL A 6 52.13 -11.51 -60.20
N SER A 7 51.47 -12.69 -60.09
CA SER A 7 50.24 -12.90 -59.35
C SER A 7 50.53 -12.96 -57.84
N ARG A 8 49.94 -12.07 -57.09
CA ARG A 8 49.94 -12.09 -55.61
C ARG A 8 48.78 -12.99 -55.11
N PRO A 9 49.00 -13.84 -54.10
CA PRO A 9 47.90 -14.64 -53.54
C PRO A 9 47.00 -13.76 -52.63
N LEU A 10 45.66 -13.91 -52.78
CA LEU A 10 44.64 -13.31 -51.92
C LEU A 10 44.71 -13.96 -50.53
N GLY A 11 45.00 -13.17 -49.54
CA GLY A 11 44.91 -13.54 -48.15
C GLY A 11 43.42 -13.73 -47.76
N ARG A 12 43.12 -14.90 -47.22
CA ARG A 12 41.82 -15.20 -46.59
C ARG A 12 41.62 -14.31 -45.37
N ARG A 13 40.76 -13.28 -45.46
CA ARG A 13 40.28 -12.54 -44.29
C ARG A 13 39.29 -13.42 -43.53
N VAL A 14 39.72 -13.90 -42.38
CA VAL A 14 38.83 -14.52 -41.38
C VAL A 14 38.03 -13.39 -40.74
N LEU A 15 36.72 -13.36 -41.04
CA LEU A 15 35.78 -12.50 -40.32
C LEU A 15 35.47 -13.18 -38.99
N LEU A 16 36.07 -12.67 -37.90
CA LEU A 16 35.60 -12.97 -36.55
C LEU A 16 34.27 -12.26 -36.36
N GLY A 17 33.17 -13.03 -36.44
CA GLY A 17 31.86 -12.57 -36.02
C GLY A 17 31.82 -12.42 -34.50
N ALA A 18 31.84 -11.18 -34.02
CA ALA A 18 31.54 -10.88 -32.63
C ALA A 18 30.02 -10.99 -32.44
N SER A 19 29.59 -12.13 -31.90
CA SER A 19 28.22 -12.29 -31.43
C SER A 19 28.04 -11.47 -30.15
N LEU A 20 27.45 -10.28 -30.24
CA LEU A 20 26.95 -9.53 -29.09
C LEU A 20 25.74 -10.29 -28.51
N SER A 21 25.98 -11.09 -27.47
CA SER A 21 24.92 -11.65 -26.66
C SER A 21 24.29 -10.52 -25.84
N LEU A 22 23.11 -10.03 -26.27
CA LEU A 22 22.27 -9.16 -25.47
C LEU A 22 21.71 -10.02 -24.32
N ALA A 23 22.38 -10.04 -23.19
CA ALA A 23 21.82 -10.54 -21.94
C ALA A 23 20.74 -9.54 -21.51
N ALA A 24 19.48 -9.86 -21.83
CA ALA A 24 18.34 -9.18 -21.26
C ALA A 24 18.32 -9.49 -19.75
N VAL A 25 18.83 -8.57 -18.95
CA VAL A 25 18.67 -8.58 -17.50
C VAL A 25 17.20 -8.26 -17.26
N ALA A 26 16.38 -9.29 -17.11
CA ALA A 26 15.05 -9.17 -16.56
C ALA A 26 15.24 -8.72 -15.10
N ALA A 27 15.17 -7.42 -14.87
CA ALA A 27 15.03 -6.86 -13.54
C ALA A 27 13.65 -7.30 -13.03
N CYS A 28 13.58 -8.45 -12.36
CA CYS A 28 12.50 -8.73 -11.44
C CYS A 28 12.56 -7.61 -10.41
N ALA A 29 11.65 -6.65 -10.51
CA ALA A 29 11.36 -5.75 -9.42
C ALA A 29 10.87 -6.64 -8.26
N GLN A 30 11.78 -6.99 -7.34
CA GLN A 30 11.40 -7.55 -6.07
C GLN A 30 10.55 -6.48 -5.39
N GLU A 31 9.24 -6.76 -5.28
CA GLU A 31 8.40 -6.01 -4.34
C GLU A 31 9.10 -6.11 -2.99
N ALA A 32 9.62 -4.99 -2.52
CA ALA A 32 10.26 -4.93 -1.22
C ALA A 32 9.23 -5.41 -0.20
N ASP A 33 9.59 -6.43 0.57
CA ASP A 33 8.75 -6.96 1.65
C ASP A 33 8.56 -5.83 2.69
N VAL A 34 7.47 -5.08 2.54
CA VAL A 34 7.17 -3.92 3.40
C VAL A 34 6.80 -4.46 4.77
N LYS A 35 7.67 -4.20 5.75
CA LYS A 35 7.45 -4.60 7.13
C LYS A 35 6.78 -3.48 7.90
N PHE A 36 5.60 -3.74 8.42
CA PHE A 36 4.85 -2.79 9.23
C PHE A 36 5.14 -3.01 10.73
N GLN A 37 5.24 -1.90 11.47
CA GLN A 37 5.25 -1.96 12.93
C GLN A 37 3.88 -2.37 13.44
N LYS A 38 3.84 -3.18 14.49
CA LYS A 38 2.58 -3.58 15.13
C LYS A 38 2.27 -2.67 16.31
N SER A 39 0.98 -2.38 16.48
CA SER A 39 0.45 -1.62 17.60
C SER A 39 -0.95 -2.15 17.96
N SER A 40 -1.60 -1.53 18.92
CA SER A 40 -3.01 -1.79 19.22
C SER A 40 -3.72 -0.48 19.50
N LEU A 41 -5.00 -0.42 19.19
CA LEU A 41 -5.88 0.69 19.48
C LEU A 41 -7.19 0.22 20.11
N VAL A 42 -7.90 1.14 20.72
CA VAL A 42 -9.24 0.88 21.27
C VAL A 42 -10.23 1.87 20.67
N ILE A 43 -11.32 1.35 20.11
CA ILE A 43 -12.46 2.18 19.69
C ILE A 43 -13.49 2.18 20.81
N VAL A 44 -13.82 3.38 21.30
CA VAL A 44 -14.80 3.60 22.34
C VAL A 44 -16.12 3.99 21.66
N THR A 45 -17.08 3.07 21.66
CA THR A 45 -18.44 3.31 21.18
C THR A 45 -19.37 3.67 22.34
N ALA A 46 -20.59 4.02 22.07
CA ALA A 46 -21.57 4.30 23.12
C ALA A 46 -21.89 3.10 24.04
N SER A 47 -21.62 1.85 23.57
CA SER A 47 -21.98 0.63 24.28
C SER A 47 -20.81 -0.16 24.82
N ARG A 48 -19.61 -0.01 24.26
CA ARG A 48 -18.44 -0.84 24.60
C ARG A 48 -17.12 -0.26 24.09
N GLU A 49 -16.04 -0.78 24.64
CA GLU A 49 -14.69 -0.63 24.08
C GLU A 49 -14.34 -1.84 23.22
N ILE A 50 -13.71 -1.59 22.07
CA ILE A 50 -13.34 -2.62 21.10
C ILE A 50 -11.85 -2.45 20.79
N LYS A 51 -11.07 -3.49 21.11
CA LYS A 51 -9.64 -3.51 20.82
C LYS A 51 -9.37 -4.06 19.44
N PHE A 52 -8.46 -3.41 18.71
CA PHE A 52 -7.89 -3.89 17.46
C PHE A 52 -6.37 -3.99 17.57
N ASP A 53 -5.82 -5.05 17.00
CA ASP A 53 -4.39 -5.18 16.74
C ASP A 53 -4.12 -4.64 15.33
N VAL A 54 -3.25 -3.65 15.22
CA VAL A 54 -3.05 -2.92 13.96
C VAL A 54 -1.60 -2.95 13.50
N GLU A 55 -1.44 -2.93 12.21
CA GLU A 55 -0.18 -2.58 11.56
C GLU A 55 -0.17 -1.08 11.29
N MET A 56 0.99 -0.44 11.48
CA MET A 56 1.16 1.01 11.32
C MET A 56 1.72 1.32 9.94
N ALA A 57 1.03 2.17 9.18
CA ALA A 57 1.54 2.72 7.93
C ALA A 57 1.92 4.19 8.15
N THR A 58 3.22 4.44 8.35
CA THR A 58 3.76 5.74 8.77
C THR A 58 4.66 6.41 7.74
N THR A 59 5.25 5.63 6.83
CA THR A 59 6.03 6.16 5.71
C THR A 59 5.19 6.25 4.43
N ASP A 60 5.64 7.04 3.46
CA ASP A 60 4.95 7.14 2.16
C ASP A 60 4.87 5.79 1.45
N ALA A 61 5.92 4.98 1.52
CA ALA A 61 5.96 3.65 0.94
C ALA A 61 4.97 2.69 1.62
N GLU A 62 4.90 2.70 2.95
CA GLU A 62 3.94 1.90 3.72
C GLU A 62 2.49 2.33 3.42
N ARG A 63 2.22 3.65 3.40
CA ARG A 63 0.88 4.17 3.05
C ARG A 63 0.48 3.84 1.62
N ALA A 64 1.44 3.87 0.69
CA ALA A 64 1.18 3.51 -0.71
C ALA A 64 0.91 2.01 -0.89
N HIS A 65 1.55 1.16 -0.10
CA HIS A 65 1.37 -0.29 -0.13
C HIS A 65 0.06 -0.70 0.59
N GLY A 66 -0.15 -0.22 1.80
CA GLY A 66 -1.34 -0.55 2.60
C GLY A 66 -1.59 -2.05 2.74
N LEU A 67 -2.85 -2.46 2.58
CA LEU A 67 -3.30 -3.85 2.62
C LEU A 67 -3.32 -4.54 1.24
N MET A 68 -2.57 -4.02 0.26
CA MET A 68 -2.47 -4.65 -1.07
C MET A 68 -2.03 -6.11 -0.97
N TYR A 69 -2.57 -6.94 -1.86
CA TYR A 69 -2.28 -8.38 -2.02
C TYR A 69 -2.66 -9.27 -0.83
N ARG A 70 -3.22 -8.70 0.25
CA ARG A 70 -3.72 -9.48 1.38
C ARG A 70 -4.96 -10.27 1.00
N LYS A 71 -4.95 -11.57 1.30
CA LYS A 71 -6.05 -12.49 1.02
C LYS A 71 -7.07 -12.55 2.16
N GLN A 72 -6.64 -12.17 3.36
CA GLN A 72 -7.45 -12.17 4.58
C GLN A 72 -6.92 -11.18 5.61
N LEU A 73 -7.79 -10.77 6.51
CA LEU A 73 -7.51 -9.94 7.68
C LEU A 73 -8.28 -10.53 8.86
N GLY A 74 -7.67 -10.64 10.02
CA GLY A 74 -8.35 -11.13 11.23
C GLY A 74 -9.52 -10.23 11.65
N ALA A 75 -10.50 -10.77 12.37
CA ALA A 75 -11.73 -10.05 12.71
C ALA A 75 -11.50 -8.75 13.51
N TYR A 76 -10.44 -8.72 14.32
CA TYR A 76 -10.02 -7.56 15.11
C TYR A 76 -8.60 -7.10 14.72
N GLU A 77 -8.24 -7.32 13.48
CA GLU A 77 -7.01 -6.79 12.90
C GLU A 77 -7.32 -5.63 11.95
N GLY A 78 -6.33 -4.77 11.73
CA GLY A 78 -6.46 -3.64 10.82
C GLY A 78 -5.12 -3.02 10.46
N MET A 79 -5.17 -1.95 9.69
CA MET A 79 -4.02 -1.10 9.41
C MET A 79 -4.36 0.35 9.74
N LEU A 80 -3.50 0.98 10.55
CA LEU A 80 -3.62 2.39 10.93
C LEU A 80 -2.62 3.23 10.15
N PHE A 81 -3.14 4.08 9.28
CA PHE A 81 -2.38 5.03 8.48
C PHE A 81 -2.25 6.35 9.28
N ASP A 82 -1.05 6.76 9.68
CA ASP A 82 -0.81 8.05 10.33
C ASP A 82 -0.23 9.06 9.32
N PHE A 83 -0.88 10.20 9.18
CA PHE A 83 -0.44 11.32 8.35
C PHE A 83 0.26 12.40 9.18
N PHE A 84 0.44 12.20 10.49
CA PHE A 84 1.09 13.08 11.47
C PHE A 84 0.40 14.42 11.72
N LYS A 85 -0.46 14.86 10.81
CA LYS A 85 -1.25 16.11 10.88
C LYS A 85 -2.60 15.91 10.23
N GLU A 86 -3.55 16.76 10.60
CA GLU A 86 -4.85 16.77 9.90
C GLU A 86 -4.71 17.35 8.51
N MET A 87 -5.23 16.60 7.54
CA MET A 87 -5.31 17.00 6.13
C MET A 87 -6.40 16.21 5.40
N PRO A 88 -6.96 16.73 4.29
CA PRO A 88 -7.78 15.92 3.40
C PRO A 88 -6.92 14.80 2.81
N VAL A 89 -7.43 13.56 2.84
CA VAL A 89 -6.78 12.39 2.25
C VAL A 89 -7.75 11.65 1.34
N SER A 90 -7.19 10.84 0.44
CA SER A 90 -7.98 10.01 -0.46
C SER A 90 -7.36 8.63 -0.55
N PHE A 91 -8.21 7.62 -0.61
CA PHE A 91 -7.86 6.21 -0.73
C PHE A 91 -8.39 5.61 -2.02
N TRP A 92 -7.98 4.43 -2.32
CA TRP A 92 -8.48 3.55 -3.37
C TRP A 92 -8.32 2.10 -2.93
N MET A 93 -8.90 1.16 -3.69
CA MET A 93 -8.78 -0.27 -3.45
C MET A 93 -7.88 -0.98 -4.47
N LYS A 94 -6.99 -0.23 -5.15
CA LYS A 94 -6.05 -0.81 -6.12
C LYS A 94 -5.25 -1.95 -5.48
N ASN A 95 -5.20 -3.09 -6.14
CA ASN A 95 -4.49 -4.30 -5.68
C ASN A 95 -4.96 -4.85 -4.31
N THR A 96 -6.07 -4.35 -3.75
CA THR A 96 -6.63 -4.80 -2.49
C THR A 96 -7.70 -5.85 -2.75
N LEU A 97 -7.49 -7.09 -2.29
CA LEU A 97 -8.26 -8.26 -2.67
C LEU A 97 -9.49 -8.49 -1.79
N ILE A 98 -9.53 -7.88 -0.62
CA ILE A 98 -10.59 -8.04 0.39
C ILE A 98 -11.40 -6.75 0.52
N PRO A 99 -12.72 -6.81 0.80
CA PRO A 99 -13.49 -5.61 1.09
C PRO A 99 -13.04 -5.00 2.41
N LEU A 100 -13.00 -3.67 2.48
CA LEU A 100 -12.57 -2.94 3.68
C LEU A 100 -13.58 -1.88 4.09
N ASP A 101 -13.66 -1.64 5.41
CA ASP A 101 -14.23 -0.41 5.95
C ASP A 101 -13.08 0.56 6.27
N MET A 102 -13.21 1.81 5.85
CA MET A 102 -12.24 2.87 6.13
C MET A 102 -12.81 3.83 7.16
N VAL A 103 -12.19 3.88 8.32
CA VAL A 103 -12.58 4.75 9.45
C VAL A 103 -11.67 5.97 9.46
N PHE A 104 -12.20 7.14 9.16
CA PHE A 104 -11.47 8.40 9.05
C PHE A 104 -11.47 9.13 10.40
N ILE A 105 -10.28 9.44 10.95
CA ILE A 105 -10.09 9.82 12.35
C ILE A 105 -9.39 11.19 12.42
N ALA A 106 -9.95 12.13 13.18
CA ALA A 106 -9.37 13.43 13.46
C ALA A 106 -8.15 13.35 14.40
N GLY A 107 -7.44 14.44 14.57
CA GLY A 107 -6.25 14.53 15.43
C GLY A 107 -6.51 14.29 16.92
N ASP A 108 -7.75 14.49 17.38
CA ASP A 108 -8.20 14.21 18.73
C ASP A 108 -8.76 12.80 18.94
N GLY A 109 -8.62 11.92 17.93
CA GLY A 109 -9.15 10.56 17.95
C GLY A 109 -10.63 10.43 17.61
N THR A 110 -11.35 11.53 17.27
CA THR A 110 -12.77 11.45 16.91
C THR A 110 -12.95 10.87 15.51
N ILE A 111 -13.82 9.85 15.37
CA ILE A 111 -14.22 9.32 14.08
C ILE A 111 -15.09 10.37 13.37
N LYS A 112 -14.65 10.83 12.21
CA LYS A 112 -15.36 11.84 11.38
C LYS A 112 -16.26 11.22 10.33
N HIS A 113 -15.83 10.11 9.75
CA HIS A 113 -16.53 9.44 8.67
C HIS A 113 -16.16 7.97 8.64
N VAL A 114 -17.07 7.13 8.18
CA VAL A 114 -16.83 5.71 7.86
C VAL A 114 -17.27 5.47 6.42
N HIS A 115 -16.36 5.02 5.58
CA HIS A 115 -16.69 4.48 4.27
C HIS A 115 -16.75 2.96 4.40
N ALA A 116 -17.95 2.40 4.30
CA ALA A 116 -18.18 0.98 4.52
C ALA A 116 -18.11 0.20 3.20
N ASN A 117 -17.61 -1.04 3.29
CA ASN A 117 -17.59 -2.03 2.21
C ASN A 117 -16.95 -1.49 0.91
N ALA A 118 -15.79 -0.86 1.01
CA ALA A 118 -15.00 -0.45 -0.15
C ALA A 118 -14.78 -1.64 -1.08
N VAL A 119 -15.03 -1.43 -2.38
CA VAL A 119 -15.05 -2.52 -3.38
C VAL A 119 -13.63 -2.94 -3.72
N PRO A 120 -13.28 -4.23 -3.55
CA PRO A 120 -11.96 -4.74 -3.91
C PRO A 120 -11.57 -4.38 -5.35
N MET A 121 -10.29 -4.11 -5.58
CA MET A 121 -9.68 -3.79 -6.87
C MET A 121 -10.19 -2.49 -7.54
N SER A 122 -11.15 -1.76 -6.95
CA SER A 122 -11.59 -0.46 -7.49
C SER A 122 -10.45 0.58 -7.41
N THR A 123 -10.34 1.37 -8.47
CA THR A 123 -9.45 2.54 -8.52
C THR A 123 -10.21 3.86 -8.32
N ASP A 124 -11.48 3.79 -8.00
CA ASP A 124 -12.28 4.96 -7.66
C ASP A 124 -11.75 5.60 -6.38
N THR A 125 -11.76 6.92 -6.38
CA THR A 125 -11.28 7.70 -5.25
C THR A 125 -12.27 7.70 -4.10
N ILE A 126 -11.81 7.36 -2.90
CA ILE A 126 -12.56 7.38 -1.65
C ILE A 126 -12.02 8.56 -0.80
N PRO A 127 -12.65 9.74 -0.82
CA PRO A 127 -12.18 10.90 -0.08
C PRO A 127 -12.55 10.83 1.40
N SER A 128 -11.70 11.40 2.26
CA SER A 128 -11.96 11.50 3.71
C SER A 128 -13.15 12.42 4.06
N ARG A 129 -13.56 13.30 3.15
CA ARG A 129 -14.60 14.34 3.30
C ARG A 129 -14.26 15.44 4.30
N TYR A 130 -13.40 15.17 5.25
CA TYR A 130 -12.94 16.07 6.31
C TYR A 130 -11.42 16.00 6.41
N PRO A 131 -10.73 17.03 6.91
CA PRO A 131 -9.36 16.88 7.37
C PRO A 131 -9.30 15.83 8.47
N VAL A 132 -8.37 14.88 8.33
CA VAL A 132 -8.17 13.78 9.28
C VAL A 132 -6.68 13.56 9.50
N ARG A 133 -6.31 13.11 10.69
CA ARG A 133 -4.94 12.73 11.02
C ARG A 133 -4.63 11.30 10.63
N ALA A 134 -5.61 10.40 10.76
CA ALA A 134 -5.39 8.99 10.52
C ALA A 134 -6.59 8.33 9.84
N VAL A 135 -6.33 7.18 9.22
CA VAL A 135 -7.36 6.28 8.68
C VAL A 135 -7.09 4.88 9.21
N LEU A 136 -8.12 4.23 9.72
CA LEU A 136 -8.07 2.81 10.11
C LEU A 136 -8.83 2.00 9.06
N GLU A 137 -8.14 1.04 8.44
CA GLU A 137 -8.74 0.02 7.59
C GLU A 137 -8.98 -1.25 8.38
N ILE A 138 -10.20 -1.77 8.30
CA ILE A 138 -10.66 -3.03 8.92
C ILE A 138 -11.48 -3.83 7.90
N ASN A 139 -11.81 -5.08 8.21
CA ASN A 139 -12.65 -5.90 7.33
C ASN A 139 -13.96 -5.20 6.96
N GLY A 140 -14.38 -5.32 5.69
CA GLY A 140 -15.62 -4.78 5.21
C GLY A 140 -16.84 -5.28 5.99
N GLY A 141 -17.72 -4.36 6.38
CA GLY A 141 -18.89 -4.64 7.21
C GLY A 141 -18.64 -4.66 8.70
N SER A 142 -17.37 -4.66 9.14
CA SER A 142 -17.03 -4.70 10.58
C SER A 142 -17.50 -3.45 11.33
N ALA A 143 -17.45 -2.28 10.72
CA ALA A 143 -17.91 -1.05 11.38
C ALA A 143 -19.39 -1.15 11.76
N ALA A 144 -20.22 -1.60 10.84
CA ALA A 144 -21.67 -1.79 11.09
C ALA A 144 -21.93 -2.87 12.15
N LEU A 145 -21.26 -4.03 12.02
CA LEU A 145 -21.41 -5.15 12.96
C LEU A 145 -21.00 -4.77 14.39
N LEU A 146 -19.95 -3.97 14.53
CA LEU A 146 -19.41 -3.56 15.81
C LEU A 146 -20.04 -2.27 16.36
N GLY A 147 -20.90 -1.59 15.58
CA GLY A 147 -21.55 -0.34 15.95
C GLY A 147 -20.64 0.88 15.92
N ILE A 148 -19.55 0.82 15.15
CA ILE A 148 -18.58 1.91 14.99
C ILE A 148 -19.17 2.96 14.05
N LYS A 149 -19.22 4.22 14.50
CA LYS A 149 -19.85 5.32 13.76
C LYS A 149 -19.16 6.66 13.98
N PRO A 150 -19.45 7.66 13.14
CA PRO A 150 -19.01 9.03 13.40
C PRO A 150 -19.40 9.52 14.79
N GLY A 151 -18.49 10.18 15.47
CA GLY A 151 -18.61 10.64 16.86
C GLY A 151 -17.97 9.71 17.89
N ASP A 152 -17.75 8.44 17.60
CA ASP A 152 -16.99 7.53 18.47
C ASP A 152 -15.53 7.97 18.57
N LYS A 153 -14.82 7.47 19.59
CA LYS A 153 -13.43 7.84 19.89
C LYS A 153 -12.48 6.67 19.70
N VAL A 154 -11.34 6.96 19.09
CA VAL A 154 -10.21 6.03 18.97
C VAL A 154 -9.15 6.43 19.97
N LYS A 155 -8.77 5.51 20.86
CA LYS A 155 -7.64 5.65 21.78
C LYS A 155 -6.40 4.99 21.17
N HIS A 156 -5.36 5.77 20.96
CA HIS A 156 -4.04 5.32 20.51
C HIS A 156 -3.00 6.40 20.83
N PRO A 157 -1.72 6.07 21.07
CA PRO A 157 -0.68 7.06 21.38
C PRO A 157 -0.56 8.23 20.39
N ILE A 158 -0.81 7.99 19.09
CA ILE A 158 -0.75 9.07 18.10
C ILE A 158 -1.78 10.17 18.34
N PHE A 159 -2.88 9.90 19.05
CA PHE A 159 -3.90 10.90 19.41
C PHE A 159 -3.70 11.50 20.80
N GLY A 160 -2.58 11.16 21.48
CA GLY A 160 -2.33 11.60 22.87
C GLY A 160 -3.20 10.87 23.90
N THR A 161 -3.84 9.78 23.51
CA THR A 161 -4.68 8.94 24.39
C THR A 161 -4.08 7.53 24.41
N ALA A 162 -3.70 7.06 25.58
CA ALA A 162 -3.21 5.69 25.81
C ALA A 162 -4.29 4.85 26.50
#